data_6b8b22e48117cc9aa6bcf88441b6fe81
#
_entry.id   6b8b22e48117cc9aa6bcf88441b6fe81
#
_cell.length_a   1.000
_cell.length_b   1.000
_cell.length_c   1.000
_cell.angle_alpha   90.00
_cell.angle_beta   90.00
_cell.angle_gamma   90.00
#
_symmetry.space_group_name_H-M   'P 1'
#
loop_
_entity.id
_entity.type
_entity.pdbx_description
1 polymer ?
#
loop_
_entity_poly.entity_id
_entity_poly.type
_entity_poly.pdbx_seq_one_letter_code
_entity_poly.pdbx_strand_id
1 'polypeptide(L)'
;MLLFSLCVSVSYILGAMVANDIEPGAITAARFLIGAIVMGTLLFISKNLKKEDFKEPWRFLILGLSIVIYFVLMFEALKTASSLSLAVVFTLTPFIALFFEYFLKKKVTLRALFAIFLGAMGAIWVIFEGNLENLLAFKIGYGELLFFWGCVGHALYAILIPVLNKGENAASQTLGTLSAGFLPVSYTHLRAHETS
;
A
#
# COMPACT_ATOMS: atom_id res chain seq x y z
N MET A 1 -7.18 15.14 3.78
CA MET A 1 -5.84 14.74 4.28
C MET A 1 -5.90 14.19 5.69
N LEU A 2 -6.38 14.91 6.71
CA LEU A 2 -6.44 14.43 8.10
C LEU A 2 -7.18 13.08 8.27
N LEU A 3 -8.36 12.94 7.67
CA LEU A 3 -9.13 11.69 7.73
C LEU A 3 -8.36 10.51 7.13
N PHE A 4 -7.68 10.73 6.01
CA PHE A 4 -6.83 9.70 5.39
C PHE A 4 -5.68 9.28 6.31
N SER A 5 -4.95 10.25 6.89
CA SER A 5 -3.86 9.96 7.83
C SER A 5 -4.36 9.22 9.07
N LEU A 6 -5.52 9.59 9.61
CA LEU A 6 -6.14 8.90 10.73
C LEU A 6 -6.47 7.43 10.37
N CYS A 7 -7.12 7.21 9.23
CA CYS A 7 -7.46 5.85 8.77
C CYS A 7 -6.20 4.97 8.57
N VAL A 8 -5.12 5.54 8.02
CA VAL A 8 -3.86 4.83 7.83
C VAL A 8 -3.23 4.47 9.18
N SER A 9 -3.14 5.43 10.11
CA SER A 9 -2.57 5.21 11.45
C SER A 9 -3.33 4.15 12.24
N VAL A 10 -4.67 4.23 12.27
CA VAL A 10 -5.53 3.23 12.90
C VAL A 10 -5.33 1.86 12.24
N SER A 11 -5.18 1.81 10.91
CA SER A 11 -4.94 0.58 10.17
C SER A 11 -3.63 -0.13 10.58
N TYR A 12 -2.55 0.63 10.84
CA TYR A 12 -1.28 0.05 11.33
C TYR A 12 -1.42 -0.50 12.75
N ILE A 13 -2.08 0.25 13.65
CA ILE A 13 -2.27 -0.18 15.03
C ILE A 13 -3.14 -1.45 15.10
N LEU A 14 -4.29 -1.43 14.44
CA LEU A 14 -5.18 -2.60 14.39
C LEU A 14 -4.51 -3.77 13.66
N GLY A 15 -3.73 -3.50 12.61
CA GLY A 15 -2.96 -4.51 11.90
C GLY A 15 -1.94 -5.21 12.79
N ALA A 16 -1.22 -4.45 13.63
CA ALA A 16 -0.27 -5.02 14.56
C ALA A 16 -0.92 -5.91 15.64
N MET A 17 -2.14 -5.56 16.07
CA MET A 17 -2.87 -6.36 17.07
C MET A 17 -3.30 -7.74 16.55
N VAL A 18 -3.58 -7.86 15.24
CA VAL A 18 -4.08 -9.11 14.63
C VAL A 18 -3.05 -9.83 13.76
N ALA A 19 -1.85 -9.26 13.57
CA ALA A 19 -0.84 -9.79 12.67
C ALA A 19 -0.34 -11.19 13.05
N ASN A 20 -0.36 -11.53 14.35
CA ASN A 20 0.04 -12.84 14.85
C ASN A 20 -1.11 -13.85 14.92
N ASP A 21 -2.36 -13.38 14.87
CA ASP A 21 -3.55 -14.22 15.04
C ASP A 21 -4.18 -14.63 13.71
N ILE A 22 -4.00 -13.84 12.66
CA ILE A 22 -4.63 -14.05 11.37
C ILE A 22 -3.56 -14.03 10.27
N GLU A 23 -3.67 -14.94 9.32
CA GLU A 23 -2.78 -14.99 8.17
C GLU A 23 -2.84 -13.70 7.33
N PRO A 24 -1.69 -13.11 6.93
CA PRO A 24 -1.62 -11.86 6.16
C PRO A 24 -2.44 -11.85 4.87
N GLY A 25 -2.49 -13.00 4.20
CA GLY A 25 -3.34 -13.19 3.02
C GLY A 25 -4.83 -13.04 3.34
N ALA A 26 -5.31 -13.69 4.42
CA ALA A 26 -6.71 -13.64 4.84
C ALA A 26 -7.15 -12.21 5.21
N ILE A 27 -6.34 -11.49 5.99
CA ILE A 27 -6.62 -10.09 6.35
C ILE A 27 -6.69 -9.23 5.08
N THR A 28 -5.73 -9.39 4.17
CA THR A 28 -5.67 -8.62 2.93
C THR A 28 -6.89 -8.92 2.04
N ALA A 29 -7.26 -10.20 1.89
CA ALA A 29 -8.44 -10.62 1.13
C ALA A 29 -9.73 -10.01 1.71
N ALA A 30 -9.92 -10.11 3.03
CA ALA A 30 -11.09 -9.54 3.71
C ALA A 30 -11.19 -8.02 3.50
N ARG A 31 -10.08 -7.29 3.63
CA ARG A 31 -10.04 -5.83 3.38
C ARG A 31 -10.38 -5.47 1.95
N PHE A 32 -9.87 -6.22 0.98
CA PHE A 32 -10.15 -5.97 -0.44
C PHE A 32 -11.59 -6.28 -0.78
N LEU A 33 -12.16 -7.36 -0.24
CA LEU A 33 -13.56 -7.70 -0.42
C LEU A 33 -14.48 -6.61 0.16
N ILE A 34 -14.27 -6.23 1.41
CA ILE A 34 -15.05 -5.18 2.07
C ILE A 34 -14.93 -3.86 1.29
N GLY A 35 -13.71 -3.47 0.93
CA GLY A 35 -13.46 -2.27 0.14
C GLY A 35 -14.14 -2.30 -1.23
N ALA A 36 -14.11 -3.44 -1.93
CA ALA A 36 -14.79 -3.62 -3.21
C ALA A 36 -16.32 -3.53 -3.06
N ILE A 37 -16.90 -4.13 -2.02
CA ILE A 37 -18.35 -4.03 -1.73
C ILE A 37 -18.74 -2.58 -1.47
N VAL A 38 -17.99 -1.87 -0.61
CA VAL A 38 -18.27 -0.45 -0.29
C VAL A 38 -18.18 0.41 -1.54
N MET A 39 -17.08 0.30 -2.30
CA MET A 39 -16.90 1.10 -3.53
C MET A 39 -17.92 0.75 -4.60
N GLY A 40 -18.24 -0.53 -4.77
CA GLY A 40 -19.28 -0.97 -5.69
C GLY A 40 -20.66 -0.42 -5.32
N THR A 41 -21.01 -0.46 -4.03
CA THR A 41 -22.27 0.10 -3.52
C THR A 41 -22.34 1.62 -3.74
N LEU A 42 -21.25 2.35 -3.44
CA LEU A 42 -21.21 3.79 -3.69
C LEU A 42 -21.37 4.15 -5.17
N LEU A 43 -20.71 3.43 -6.07
CA LEU A 43 -20.82 3.61 -7.51
C LEU A 43 -22.23 3.28 -8.03
N PHE A 44 -22.84 2.23 -7.47
CA PHE A 44 -24.20 1.83 -7.82
C PHE A 44 -25.24 2.90 -7.41
N ILE A 45 -25.17 3.37 -6.15
CA ILE A 45 -26.07 4.40 -5.62
C ILE A 45 -25.89 5.74 -6.37
N SER A 46 -24.66 6.12 -6.66
CA SER A 46 -24.34 7.36 -7.38
C SER A 46 -24.62 7.28 -8.90
N LYS A 47 -25.04 6.11 -9.40
CA LYS A 47 -25.26 5.84 -10.84
C LYS A 47 -24.03 6.12 -11.72
N ASN A 48 -22.85 6.06 -11.14
CA ASN A 48 -21.58 6.31 -11.81
C ASN A 48 -20.86 5.02 -12.25
N LEU A 49 -21.48 3.86 -12.07
CA LEU A 49 -20.94 2.57 -12.52
C LEU A 49 -21.10 2.43 -14.03
N LYS A 50 -20.00 2.51 -14.77
CA LYS A 50 -19.96 2.39 -16.22
C LYS A 50 -19.23 1.10 -16.60
N LYS A 51 -19.85 0.26 -17.44
CA LYS A 51 -19.22 -0.98 -17.93
C LYS A 51 -17.97 -0.71 -18.76
N GLU A 52 -17.91 0.46 -19.41
CA GLU A 52 -16.78 0.90 -20.21
C GLU A 52 -15.48 1.01 -19.38
N ASP A 53 -15.59 1.42 -18.12
CA ASP A 53 -14.47 1.59 -17.20
C ASP A 53 -13.69 0.27 -16.97
N PHE A 54 -14.34 -0.89 -17.17
CA PHE A 54 -13.81 -2.23 -16.88
C PHE A 54 -13.43 -3.05 -18.12
N LYS A 55 -13.39 -2.45 -19.31
CA LYS A 55 -13.09 -3.16 -20.57
C LYS A 55 -11.69 -3.77 -20.65
N GLU A 56 -10.72 -3.24 -19.89
CA GLU A 56 -9.34 -3.72 -19.89
C GLU A 56 -8.92 -4.17 -18.47
N PRO A 57 -9.36 -5.34 -18.00
CA PRO A 57 -9.19 -5.78 -16.63
C PRO A 57 -7.72 -6.04 -16.23
N TRP A 58 -6.83 -6.27 -17.20
CA TRP A 58 -5.41 -6.47 -16.94
C TRP A 58 -4.74 -5.28 -16.23
N ARG A 59 -5.22 -4.05 -16.47
CA ARG A 59 -4.73 -2.83 -15.80
C ARG A 59 -4.98 -2.90 -14.30
N PHE A 60 -6.18 -3.29 -13.92
CA PHE A 60 -6.57 -3.46 -12.52
C PHE A 60 -5.84 -4.63 -11.87
N LEU A 61 -5.53 -5.69 -12.64
CA LEU A 61 -4.72 -6.80 -12.13
C LEU A 61 -3.31 -6.35 -11.77
N ILE A 62 -2.64 -5.56 -12.60
CA ILE A 62 -1.31 -5.01 -12.31
C ILE A 62 -1.37 -4.12 -11.07
N LEU A 63 -2.34 -3.21 -10.99
CA LEU A 63 -2.54 -2.35 -9.82
C LEU A 63 -2.86 -3.17 -8.57
N GLY A 64 -3.76 -4.14 -8.69
CA GLY A 64 -4.17 -5.04 -7.62
C GLY A 64 -3.00 -5.86 -7.07
N LEU A 65 -2.20 -6.48 -7.94
CA LEU A 65 -1.02 -7.24 -7.53
C LEU A 65 0.01 -6.36 -6.82
N SER A 66 0.27 -5.15 -7.33
CA SER A 66 1.23 -4.21 -6.72
C SER A 66 0.83 -3.85 -5.29
N ILE A 67 -0.45 -3.56 -5.06
CA ILE A 67 -0.93 -3.19 -3.73
C ILE A 67 -1.15 -4.40 -2.81
N VAL A 68 -1.43 -5.58 -3.35
CA VAL A 68 -1.45 -6.86 -2.60
C VAL A 68 -0.08 -7.14 -2.03
N ILE A 69 0.99 -7.05 -2.83
CA ILE A 69 2.37 -7.24 -2.37
C ILE A 69 2.64 -6.33 -1.16
N TYR A 70 2.27 -5.05 -1.25
CA TYR A 70 2.43 -4.12 -0.13
C TYR A 70 1.72 -4.60 1.14
N PHE A 71 0.43 -4.94 1.07
CA PHE A 71 -0.34 -5.31 2.25
C PHE A 71 0.10 -6.65 2.85
N VAL A 72 0.34 -7.66 2.02
CA VAL A 72 0.80 -8.98 2.51
C VAL A 72 2.15 -8.85 3.21
N LEU A 73 3.11 -8.15 2.59
CA LEU A 73 4.43 -7.95 3.19
C LEU A 73 4.37 -7.04 4.43
N MET A 74 3.46 -6.06 4.47
CA MET A 74 3.23 -5.23 5.66
C MET A 74 2.75 -6.06 6.85
N PHE A 75 1.73 -6.90 6.66
CA PHE A 75 1.22 -7.73 7.75
C PHE A 75 2.22 -8.80 8.16
N GLU A 76 2.98 -9.39 7.23
CA GLU A 76 4.04 -10.33 7.57
C GLU A 76 5.16 -9.64 8.36
N ALA A 77 5.56 -8.45 7.97
CA ALA A 77 6.57 -7.65 8.66
C ALA A 77 6.14 -7.27 10.09
N LEU A 78 4.86 -6.97 10.32
CA LEU A 78 4.31 -6.63 11.63
C LEU A 78 4.41 -7.76 12.66
N LYS A 79 4.67 -9.01 12.22
CA LYS A 79 4.92 -10.14 13.13
C LYS A 79 6.27 -10.03 13.84
N THR A 80 7.25 -9.34 13.24
CA THR A 80 8.64 -9.30 13.73
C THR A 80 9.18 -7.90 13.93
N ALA A 81 8.53 -6.87 13.34
CA ALA A 81 8.90 -5.46 13.45
C ALA A 81 7.81 -4.64 14.13
N SER A 82 8.20 -3.59 14.85
CA SER A 82 7.24 -2.66 15.44
C SER A 82 6.57 -1.77 14.39
N SER A 83 5.34 -1.34 14.65
CA SER A 83 4.63 -0.39 13.78
C SER A 83 5.45 0.90 13.58
N LEU A 84 6.19 1.33 14.59
CA LEU A 84 7.06 2.50 14.52
C LEU A 84 8.22 2.28 13.55
N SER A 85 8.89 1.13 13.64
CA SER A 85 9.95 0.72 12.72
C SER A 85 9.47 0.69 11.27
N LEU A 86 8.30 0.13 11.03
CA LEU A 86 7.71 0.10 9.69
C LEU A 86 7.35 1.51 9.20
N ALA A 87 6.90 2.41 10.09
CA ALA A 87 6.66 3.80 9.71
C ALA A 87 7.94 4.50 9.21
N VAL A 88 9.11 4.21 9.83
CA VAL A 88 10.42 4.69 9.34
C VAL A 88 10.69 4.18 7.93
N VAL A 89 10.55 2.88 7.70
CA VAL A 89 10.76 2.27 6.37
C VAL A 89 9.81 2.86 5.34
N PHE A 90 8.55 3.13 5.71
CA PHE A 90 7.56 3.73 4.81
C PHE A 90 7.95 5.13 4.33
N THR A 91 8.75 5.88 5.09
CA THR A 91 9.26 7.20 4.66
C THR A 91 10.15 7.12 3.40
N LEU A 92 10.65 5.94 3.06
CA LEU A 92 11.43 5.70 1.84
C LEU A 92 10.55 5.60 0.58
N THR A 93 9.24 5.33 0.74
CA THR A 93 8.32 5.13 -0.39
C THR A 93 8.34 6.26 -1.42
N PRO A 94 8.34 7.56 -1.07
CA PRO A 94 8.42 8.64 -2.03
C PRO A 94 9.74 8.66 -2.83
N PHE A 95 10.86 8.25 -2.22
CA PHE A 95 12.15 8.15 -2.92
C PHE A 95 12.13 6.99 -3.93
N ILE A 96 11.55 5.85 -3.54
CA ILE A 96 11.37 4.70 -4.44
C ILE A 96 10.45 5.10 -5.61
N ALA A 97 9.37 5.85 -5.35
CA ALA A 97 8.49 6.35 -6.39
C ALA A 97 9.22 7.28 -7.36
N LEU A 98 10.04 8.21 -6.87
CA LEU A 98 10.88 9.08 -7.71
C LEU A 98 11.85 8.29 -8.59
N PHE A 99 12.46 7.23 -8.04
CA PHE A 99 13.33 6.34 -8.81
C PHE A 99 12.58 5.73 -10.00
N PHE A 100 11.39 5.18 -9.77
CA PHE A 100 10.56 4.65 -10.87
C PHE A 100 10.10 5.75 -11.84
N GLU A 101 9.73 6.94 -11.36
CA GLU A 101 9.35 8.07 -12.24
C GLU A 101 10.47 8.48 -13.19
N TYR A 102 11.71 8.40 -12.73
CA TYR A 102 12.87 8.63 -13.58
C TYR A 102 12.92 7.65 -14.76
N PHE A 103 12.68 6.35 -14.53
CA PHE A 103 12.59 5.35 -15.60
C PHE A 103 11.41 5.56 -16.55
N LEU A 104 10.31 6.10 -16.04
CA LEU A 104 9.15 6.51 -16.86
C LEU A 104 9.38 7.82 -17.61
N LYS A 105 10.61 8.35 -17.60
CA LYS A 105 11.01 9.60 -18.25
C LYS A 105 10.17 10.82 -17.81
N LYS A 106 9.57 10.76 -16.63
CA LYS A 106 8.89 11.92 -16.05
C LYS A 106 9.92 12.93 -15.55
N LYS A 107 9.62 14.21 -15.72
CA LYS A 107 10.51 15.29 -15.23
C LYS A 107 10.42 15.35 -13.70
N VAL A 108 11.42 14.82 -13.03
CA VAL A 108 11.61 15.01 -11.58
C VAL A 108 12.20 16.40 -11.37
N THR A 109 11.49 17.26 -10.64
CA THR A 109 11.98 18.60 -10.33
C THR A 109 12.83 18.57 -9.06
N LEU A 110 13.89 19.40 -9.05
CA LEU A 110 14.74 19.54 -7.86
C LEU A 110 13.93 20.00 -6.62
N ARG A 111 12.88 20.80 -6.84
CA ARG A 111 11.96 21.22 -5.77
C ARG A 111 11.21 20.05 -5.15
N ALA A 112 10.72 19.09 -5.96
CA ALA A 112 10.04 17.90 -5.49
C ALA A 112 11.01 17.00 -4.69
N LEU A 113 12.22 16.79 -5.18
CA LEU A 113 13.26 16.04 -4.49
C LEU A 113 13.58 16.66 -3.12
N PHE A 114 13.78 17.99 -3.07
CA PHE A 114 14.06 18.69 -1.82
C PHE A 114 12.88 18.60 -0.84
N ALA A 115 11.64 18.78 -1.32
CA ALA A 115 10.44 18.65 -0.49
C ALA A 115 10.27 17.25 0.12
N ILE A 116 10.52 16.19 -0.66
CA ILE A 116 10.46 14.81 -0.19
C ILE A 116 11.56 14.55 0.84
N PHE A 117 12.78 15.02 0.58
CA PHE A 117 13.89 14.88 1.51
C PHE A 117 13.59 15.58 2.85
N LEU A 118 13.10 16.83 2.81
CA LEU A 118 12.75 17.59 4.01
C LEU A 118 11.60 16.92 4.78
N GLY A 119 10.59 16.41 4.06
CA GLY A 119 9.47 15.69 4.65
C GLY A 119 9.91 14.39 5.32
N ALA A 120 10.81 13.63 4.70
CA ALA A 120 11.35 12.40 5.28
C ALA A 120 12.19 12.68 6.53
N MET A 121 13.04 13.72 6.50
CA MET A 121 13.80 14.14 7.70
C MET A 121 12.87 14.54 8.85
N GLY A 122 11.81 15.32 8.55
CA GLY A 122 10.83 15.70 9.57
C GLY A 122 10.09 14.49 10.14
N ALA A 123 9.68 13.55 9.29
CA ALA A 123 9.02 12.32 9.74
C ALA A 123 9.95 11.46 10.63
N ILE A 124 11.20 11.25 10.22
CA ILE A 124 12.20 10.52 11.00
C ILE A 124 12.43 11.21 12.34
N TRP A 125 12.59 12.53 12.34
CA TRP A 125 12.77 13.29 13.57
C TRP A 125 11.61 13.11 14.57
N VAL A 126 10.37 13.18 14.09
CA VAL A 126 9.18 12.98 14.93
C VAL A 126 9.09 11.52 15.42
N ILE A 127 9.35 10.53 14.55
CA ILE A 127 9.29 9.11 14.88
C ILE A 127 10.28 8.75 15.99
N PHE A 128 11.48 9.35 15.98
CA PHE A 128 12.50 9.12 17.02
C PHE A 128 12.43 10.14 18.17
N GLU A 129 11.32 10.87 18.30
CA GLU A 129 11.06 11.82 19.39
C GLU A 129 12.14 12.91 19.53
N GLY A 130 12.79 13.28 18.43
CA GLY A 130 13.90 14.22 18.44
C GLY A 130 15.19 13.71 19.11
N ASN A 131 15.27 12.41 19.39
CA ASN A 131 16.41 11.81 20.08
C ASN A 131 17.36 11.11 19.10
N LEU A 132 18.58 11.62 18.98
CA LEU A 132 19.62 11.05 18.11
C LEU A 132 20.09 9.67 18.56
N GLU A 133 20.08 9.39 19.87
CA GLU A 133 20.48 8.07 20.37
C GLU A 133 19.50 7.00 19.90
N ASN A 134 18.20 7.29 19.96
CA ASN A 134 17.15 6.40 19.45
C ASN A 134 17.34 6.15 17.94
N LEU A 135 17.66 7.19 17.17
CA LEU A 135 17.93 7.07 15.73
C LEU A 135 19.15 6.19 15.46
N LEU A 136 20.25 6.39 16.21
CA LEU A 136 21.48 5.61 16.03
C LEU A 136 21.34 4.17 16.54
N ALA A 137 20.45 3.93 17.50
CA ALA A 137 20.14 2.59 18.02
C ALA A 137 19.17 1.81 17.09
N PHE A 138 18.63 2.44 16.05
CA PHE A 138 17.72 1.78 15.11
C PHE A 138 18.41 0.62 14.40
N LYS A 139 17.84 -0.56 14.55
CA LYS A 139 18.34 -1.78 13.90
C LYS A 139 17.35 -2.22 12.82
N ILE A 140 17.90 -2.48 11.64
CA ILE A 140 17.13 -3.07 10.54
C ILE A 140 17.09 -4.57 10.76
N GLY A 141 15.91 -5.11 11.05
CA GLY A 141 15.66 -6.53 11.18
C GLY A 141 15.04 -7.13 9.92
N TYR A 142 14.65 -8.40 10.04
CA TYR A 142 13.98 -9.12 8.95
C TYR A 142 12.67 -8.47 8.54
N GLY A 143 11.84 -8.03 9.50
CA GLY A 143 10.56 -7.38 9.22
C GLY A 143 10.70 -6.07 8.45
N GLU A 144 11.67 -5.23 8.81
CA GLU A 144 11.94 -3.98 8.11
C GLU A 144 12.40 -4.22 6.67
N LEU A 145 13.27 -5.21 6.45
CA LEU A 145 13.72 -5.60 5.12
C LEU A 145 12.56 -6.15 4.28
N LEU A 146 11.72 -6.97 4.87
CA LEU A 146 10.54 -7.51 4.19
C LEU A 146 9.57 -6.39 3.80
N PHE A 147 9.32 -5.44 4.70
CA PHE A 147 8.45 -4.31 4.44
C PHE A 147 9.02 -3.32 3.41
N PHE A 148 10.34 -3.21 3.31
CA PHE A 148 10.96 -2.42 2.24
C PHE A 148 10.48 -2.88 0.85
N TRP A 149 10.41 -4.18 0.61
CA TRP A 149 9.84 -4.73 -0.63
C TRP A 149 8.34 -4.45 -0.78
N GLY A 150 7.61 -4.42 0.34
CA GLY A 150 6.24 -3.92 0.36
C GLY A 150 6.14 -2.47 -0.11
N CYS A 151 7.04 -1.60 0.38
CA CYS A 151 7.11 -0.20 -0.05
C CYS A 151 7.44 -0.05 -1.55
N VAL A 152 8.25 -0.95 -2.11
CA VAL A 152 8.48 -1.02 -3.58
C VAL A 152 7.17 -1.30 -4.31
N GLY A 153 6.39 -2.28 -3.85
CA GLY A 153 5.06 -2.57 -4.41
C GLY A 153 4.11 -1.39 -4.32
N HIS A 154 4.08 -0.69 -3.17
CA HIS A 154 3.27 0.50 -2.97
C HIS A 154 3.69 1.68 -3.88
N ALA A 155 4.99 1.93 -3.99
CA ALA A 155 5.51 2.96 -4.89
C ALA A 155 5.16 2.67 -6.36
N LEU A 156 5.30 1.40 -6.79
CA LEU A 156 4.91 0.95 -8.11
C LEU A 156 3.40 1.16 -8.34
N TYR A 157 2.57 0.77 -7.39
CA TYR A 157 1.13 1.05 -7.43
C TYR A 157 0.83 2.53 -7.63
N ALA A 158 1.43 3.40 -6.79
CA ALA A 158 1.17 4.84 -6.83
C ALA A 158 1.53 5.49 -8.17
N ILE A 159 2.66 5.11 -8.77
CA ILE A 159 3.08 5.67 -10.07
C ILE A 159 2.31 5.09 -11.26
N LEU A 160 1.80 3.86 -11.14
CA LEU A 160 1.03 3.20 -12.20
C LEU A 160 -0.43 3.65 -12.24
N ILE A 161 -1.02 4.13 -11.13
CA ILE A 161 -2.39 4.66 -11.11
C ILE A 161 -2.63 5.64 -12.28
N PRO A 162 -1.91 6.75 -12.40
CA PRO A 162 -2.15 7.70 -13.49
C PRO A 162 -1.72 7.18 -14.87
N VAL A 163 -0.77 6.24 -14.92
CA VAL A 163 -0.28 5.66 -16.20
C VAL A 163 -1.31 4.71 -16.80
N LEU A 164 -1.98 3.93 -15.96
CA LEU A 164 -2.95 2.92 -16.37
C LEU A 164 -4.39 3.45 -16.38
N ASN A 165 -4.64 4.68 -15.91
CA ASN A 165 -5.94 5.33 -15.98
C ASN A 165 -6.26 5.71 -17.44
N LYS A 166 -7.44 5.34 -17.93
CA LYS A 166 -7.92 5.65 -19.27
C LYS A 166 -9.13 6.58 -19.28
N GLY A 167 -9.30 7.35 -18.21
CA GLY A 167 -10.40 8.32 -18.05
C GLY A 167 -11.51 7.84 -17.13
N GLU A 168 -11.39 6.65 -16.55
CA GLU A 168 -12.29 6.21 -15.49
C GLU A 168 -12.13 7.08 -14.23
N ASN A 169 -13.23 7.23 -13.50
CA ASN A 169 -13.19 7.96 -12.23
C ASN A 169 -12.41 7.16 -11.15
N ALA A 170 -11.90 7.87 -10.14
CA ALA A 170 -11.10 7.25 -9.08
C ALA A 170 -11.82 6.11 -8.34
N ALA A 171 -13.16 6.19 -8.21
CA ALA A 171 -13.94 5.16 -7.54
C ALA A 171 -14.02 3.87 -8.39
N SER A 172 -14.22 3.99 -9.72
CA SER A 172 -14.19 2.86 -10.64
C SER A 172 -12.80 2.20 -10.68
N GLN A 173 -11.74 3.02 -10.71
CA GLN A 173 -10.38 2.51 -10.68
C GLN A 173 -10.08 1.77 -9.37
N THR A 174 -10.51 2.31 -8.23
CA THR A 174 -10.37 1.66 -6.92
C THR A 174 -11.15 0.35 -6.86
N LEU A 175 -12.42 0.34 -7.30
CA LEU A 175 -13.23 -0.88 -7.36
C LEU A 175 -12.54 -1.97 -8.20
N GLY A 176 -12.09 -1.63 -9.41
CA GLY A 176 -11.39 -2.55 -10.29
C GLY A 176 -10.11 -3.11 -9.65
N THR A 177 -9.31 -2.24 -9.03
CA THR A 177 -8.07 -2.63 -8.34
C THR A 177 -8.32 -3.57 -7.16
N LEU A 178 -9.29 -3.24 -6.29
CA LEU A 178 -9.62 -4.08 -5.13
C LEU A 178 -10.19 -5.43 -5.55
N SER A 179 -11.08 -5.45 -6.55
CA SER A 179 -11.66 -6.69 -7.08
C SER A 179 -10.59 -7.57 -7.72
N ALA A 180 -9.70 -7.00 -8.51
CA ALA A 180 -8.61 -7.73 -9.16
C ALA A 180 -7.55 -8.22 -8.16
N GLY A 181 -7.28 -7.47 -7.10
CA GLY A 181 -6.36 -7.88 -6.04
C GLY A 181 -6.94 -8.93 -5.10
N PHE A 182 -8.25 -8.95 -4.89
CA PHE A 182 -8.92 -9.97 -4.10
C PHE A 182 -8.75 -11.38 -4.70
N LEU A 183 -8.86 -11.54 -6.00
CA LEU A 183 -8.83 -12.83 -6.67
C LEU A 183 -7.56 -13.66 -6.40
N PRO A 184 -6.32 -13.14 -6.62
CA PRO A 184 -5.12 -13.93 -6.36
C PRO A 184 -4.91 -14.23 -4.88
N VAL A 185 -5.28 -13.32 -3.98
CA VAL A 185 -5.10 -13.52 -2.53
C VAL A 185 -6.06 -14.57 -2.00
N SER A 186 -7.33 -14.54 -2.41
CA SER A 186 -8.31 -15.57 -2.03
C SER A 186 -7.93 -16.94 -2.56
N TYR A 187 -7.41 -17.03 -3.79
CA TYR A 187 -6.96 -18.31 -4.38
C TYR A 187 -5.76 -18.92 -3.61
N THR A 188 -4.75 -18.10 -3.29
CA THR A 188 -3.58 -18.58 -2.53
C THR A 188 -3.94 -19.02 -1.14
N HIS A 189 -4.85 -18.31 -0.47
CA HIS A 189 -5.33 -18.66 0.87
C HIS A 189 -6.11 -19.99 0.87
N LEU A 190 -7.05 -20.18 -0.06
CA LEU A 190 -7.83 -21.43 -0.16
C LEU A 190 -6.92 -22.64 -0.43
N ARG A 191 -5.93 -22.51 -1.32
CA ARG A 191 -5.01 -23.59 -1.64
C ARG A 191 -4.07 -23.95 -0.48
N ALA A 192 -3.67 -22.98 0.35
CA ALA A 192 -2.87 -23.25 1.53
C ALA A 192 -3.62 -24.12 2.55
N HIS A 193 -4.94 -23.96 2.68
CA HIS A 193 -5.79 -24.78 3.54
C HIS A 193 -6.08 -26.18 3.00
N GLU A 194 -5.99 -26.41 1.68
CA GLU A 194 -6.16 -27.73 1.09
C GLU A 194 -4.91 -28.62 1.23
N THR A 195 -3.75 -28.04 1.49
CA THR A 195 -2.45 -28.73 1.56
C THR A 195 -1.92 -28.91 2.98
N SER A 196 -2.61 -28.40 3.99
CA SER A 196 -2.32 -28.55 5.42
C SER A 196 -3.19 -29.65 6.04
#